data_4412002eaccc55c6ffcf040707ff4542
#
_entry.id   4412002eaccc55c6ffcf040707ff4542
#
_cell.length_a   1.000
_cell.length_b   1.000
_cell.length_c   1.000
_cell.angle_alpha   90.00
_cell.angle_beta   90.00
_cell.angle_gamma   90.00
#
_symmetry.space_group_name_H-M   'P 1'
#
loop_
_entity.id
_entity.type
_entity.pdbx_description
1 polymer ?
#
loop_
_entity_poly.entity_id
_entity_poly.type
_entity_poly.pdbx_seq_one_letter_code
_entity_poly.pdbx_strand_id
1 'polypeptide(L)'
;MLTMIRHHDDTYAYEPLTRRWSTPRLDYEQAPAHEKLDLHTRVAAASVRTAVITGLAAGILHHIPILNHTNQVVVHLTLPGRQQPPPRSQWENSILRYRYAVLLDTDICIIGGNRVTTLARTFTDICTINGELEGLAFLEAALHMGHSKQEFQAYIDRNDHRWGMARAQKVLEQALYGIESVYETYARYIITTMLPA
;
A
#
# COMPACT_ATOMS: atom_id res chain seq x y z
N MET A 1 9.60 16.59 1.31
CA MET A 1 9.77 15.16 1.71
C MET A 1 10.17 15.11 3.19
N LEU A 2 9.40 14.42 4.00
CA LEU A 2 9.64 14.29 5.45
C LEU A 2 10.93 13.53 5.77
N THR A 3 11.66 13.99 6.78
CA THR A 3 12.94 13.41 7.19
C THR A 3 12.74 12.41 8.33
N MET A 4 13.33 11.23 8.19
CA MET A 4 13.39 10.21 9.24
C MET A 4 14.73 10.35 9.98
N ILE A 5 14.66 10.57 11.28
CA ILE A 5 15.84 10.71 12.16
C ILE A 5 15.81 9.65 13.26
N ARG A 6 16.96 9.41 13.93
CA ARG A 6 16.99 8.56 15.12
C ARG A 6 16.08 9.14 16.20
N HIS A 7 15.46 8.26 17.00
CA HIS A 7 14.53 8.68 18.05
C HIS A 7 15.17 9.75 18.96
N HIS A 8 14.39 10.78 19.26
CA HIS A 8 14.78 11.90 20.10
C HIS A 8 13.78 12.07 21.23
N ASP A 9 14.26 12.31 22.46
CA ASP A 9 13.42 12.38 23.66
C ASP A 9 12.64 13.69 23.76
N ASP A 10 13.03 14.73 23.01
CA ASP A 10 12.29 15.99 22.95
C ASP A 10 11.01 15.83 22.12
N THR A 11 9.92 15.47 22.79
CA THR A 11 8.60 15.29 22.18
C THR A 11 7.91 16.60 21.79
N TYR A 12 8.43 17.76 22.14
CA TYR A 12 7.92 19.05 21.68
C TYR A 12 8.41 19.35 20.26
N ALA A 13 9.68 19.11 19.99
CA ALA A 13 10.28 19.36 18.68
C ALA A 13 10.10 18.20 17.68
N TYR A 14 9.89 16.97 18.18
CA TYR A 14 9.87 15.78 17.35
C TYR A 14 8.62 14.92 17.57
N GLU A 15 8.05 14.44 16.46
CA GLU A 15 6.99 13.45 16.46
C GLU A 15 7.60 12.03 16.50
N PRO A 16 7.31 11.22 17.52
CA PRO A 16 7.80 9.85 17.61
C PRO A 16 7.05 8.94 16.61
N LEU A 17 7.78 8.30 15.72
CA LEU A 17 7.23 7.38 14.73
C LEU A 17 7.27 5.92 15.22
N THR A 18 8.38 5.57 15.87
CA THR A 18 8.61 4.27 16.55
C THR A 18 9.59 4.50 17.70
N ARG A 19 9.92 3.42 18.45
CA ARG A 19 10.97 3.48 19.48
C ARG A 19 12.36 3.89 18.95
N ARG A 20 12.58 3.86 17.64
CA ARG A 20 13.90 4.11 17.01
C ARG A 20 13.91 5.33 16.11
N TRP A 21 12.76 5.80 15.69
CA TRP A 21 12.63 6.82 14.66
C TRP A 21 11.69 7.93 15.07
N SER A 22 12.05 9.14 14.74
CA SER A 22 11.26 10.38 14.91
C SER A 22 11.38 11.22 13.64
N THR A 23 10.56 12.27 13.57
CA THR A 23 10.62 13.31 12.53
C THR A 23 10.37 14.68 13.18
N PRO A 24 10.84 15.81 12.59
CA PRO A 24 10.47 17.13 13.09
C PRO A 24 8.95 17.29 13.15
N ARG A 25 8.42 17.66 14.30
CA ARG A 25 6.96 17.72 14.53
C ARG A 25 6.27 18.70 13.62
N LEU A 26 6.80 19.91 13.49
CA LEU A 26 6.19 20.95 12.67
C LEU A 26 6.05 20.50 11.20
N ASP A 27 7.12 19.89 10.65
CA ASP A 27 7.12 19.38 9.29
C ASP A 27 6.09 18.26 9.14
N TYR A 28 5.99 17.36 10.13
CA TYR A 28 5.03 16.26 10.12
C TYR A 28 3.58 16.75 10.19
N GLU A 29 3.28 17.70 11.07
CA GLU A 29 1.92 18.23 11.23
C GLU A 29 1.41 18.90 9.94
N GLN A 30 2.28 19.65 9.26
CA GLN A 30 1.96 20.37 8.02
C GLN A 30 1.97 19.48 6.77
N ALA A 31 2.58 18.32 6.83
CA ALA A 31 2.71 17.44 5.67
C ALA A 31 1.36 16.84 5.24
N PRO A 32 1.12 16.69 3.95
CA PRO A 32 -0.05 15.99 3.43
C PRO A 32 0.02 14.48 3.72
N ALA A 33 -1.14 13.81 3.67
CA ALA A 33 -1.26 12.40 4.04
C ALA A 33 -0.37 11.46 3.20
N HIS A 34 -0.15 11.76 1.93
CA HIS A 34 0.71 10.93 1.07
C HIS A 34 2.19 10.99 1.49
N GLU A 35 2.69 12.16 1.92
CA GLU A 35 4.06 12.28 2.46
C GLU A 35 4.19 11.58 3.83
N LYS A 36 3.16 11.66 4.68
CA LYS A 36 3.11 10.90 5.93
C LYS A 36 3.14 9.40 5.68
N LEU A 37 2.33 8.92 4.72
CA LEU A 37 2.30 7.51 4.35
C LEU A 37 3.65 7.03 3.80
N ASP A 38 4.32 7.82 2.95
CA ASP A 38 5.68 7.53 2.47
C ASP A 38 6.68 7.44 3.63
N LEU A 39 6.67 8.42 4.54
CA LEU A 39 7.53 8.39 5.74
C LEU A 39 7.32 7.12 6.55
N HIS A 40 6.06 6.78 6.89
CA HIS A 40 5.74 5.58 7.67
C HIS A 40 6.07 4.28 6.92
N THR A 41 5.98 4.27 5.59
CA THR A 41 6.43 3.14 4.77
C THR A 41 7.94 2.94 4.91
N ARG A 42 8.75 4.01 4.84
CA ARG A 42 10.20 3.95 5.05
C ARG A 42 10.55 3.51 6.48
N VAL A 43 9.82 4.00 7.47
CA VAL A 43 10.00 3.58 8.88
C VAL A 43 9.67 2.11 9.06
N ALA A 44 8.58 1.62 8.47
CA ALA A 44 8.22 0.20 8.49
C ALA A 44 9.31 -0.65 7.81
N ALA A 45 9.79 -0.23 6.65
CA ALA A 45 10.88 -0.88 5.93
C ALA A 45 12.17 -0.97 6.77
N ALA A 46 12.50 0.08 7.53
CA ALA A 46 13.66 0.09 8.40
C ALA A 46 13.51 -0.73 9.69
N SER A 47 12.28 -1.00 10.13
CA SER A 47 11.98 -1.59 11.45
C SER A 47 11.50 -3.04 11.36
N VAL A 48 10.69 -3.37 10.36
CA VAL A 48 10.06 -4.69 10.21
C VAL A 48 11.04 -5.70 9.62
N ARG A 49 11.12 -6.91 10.22
CA ARG A 49 12.05 -7.97 9.78
C ARG A 49 11.35 -9.21 9.22
N THR A 50 10.32 -9.68 9.89
CA THR A 50 9.62 -10.93 9.55
C THR A 50 8.33 -10.70 8.79
N ALA A 51 7.61 -9.65 9.10
CA ALA A 51 6.39 -9.31 8.39
C ALA A 51 6.70 -8.76 6.98
N VAL A 52 5.71 -8.89 6.11
CA VAL A 52 5.73 -8.45 4.72
C VAL A 52 4.89 -7.20 4.58
N ILE A 53 5.44 -6.17 3.96
CA ILE A 53 4.72 -4.92 3.68
C ILE A 53 3.75 -5.18 2.53
N THR A 54 2.49 -4.74 2.69
CA THR A 54 1.40 -4.97 1.73
C THR A 54 0.54 -3.72 1.50
N GLY A 55 -0.39 -3.77 0.55
CA GLY A 55 -1.30 -2.67 0.23
C GLY A 55 -0.59 -1.44 -0.32
N LEU A 56 -1.09 -0.23 -0.01
CA LEU A 56 -0.55 1.03 -0.54
C LEU A 56 0.94 1.21 -0.24
N ALA A 57 1.39 0.82 0.95
CA ALA A 57 2.81 0.89 1.32
C ALA A 57 3.70 -0.01 0.44
N ALA A 58 3.21 -1.20 0.05
CA ALA A 58 3.89 -2.03 -0.93
C ALA A 58 3.94 -1.36 -2.30
N GLY A 59 2.85 -0.70 -2.72
CA GLY A 59 2.78 0.09 -3.95
C GLY A 59 3.86 1.18 -4.00
N ILE A 60 4.05 1.91 -2.90
CA ILE A 60 5.11 2.92 -2.76
C ILE A 60 6.50 2.28 -2.96
N LEU A 61 6.75 1.12 -2.33
CA LEU A 61 8.04 0.44 -2.47
C LEU A 61 8.27 -0.14 -3.88
N HIS A 62 7.22 -0.47 -4.61
CA HIS A 62 7.28 -0.79 -6.04
C HIS A 62 7.46 0.43 -6.93
N HIS A 63 7.53 1.64 -6.36
CA HIS A 63 7.59 2.92 -7.07
C HIS A 63 6.38 3.18 -7.98
N ILE A 64 5.23 2.55 -7.72
CA ILE A 64 3.98 2.82 -8.43
C ILE A 64 3.28 4.01 -7.76
N PRO A 65 2.87 5.03 -8.50
CA PRO A 65 2.04 6.11 -7.99
C PRO A 65 0.75 5.58 -7.35
N ILE A 66 0.40 6.10 -6.18
CA ILE A 66 -0.82 5.77 -5.45
C ILE A 66 -1.71 7.00 -5.30
N LEU A 67 -3.02 6.81 -5.29
CA LEU A 67 -3.98 7.89 -5.12
C LEU A 67 -4.14 8.30 -3.65
N ASN A 68 -4.36 7.33 -2.77
CA ASN A 68 -4.66 7.53 -1.33
C ASN A 68 -5.78 8.56 -1.11
N HIS A 69 -6.90 8.44 -1.85
CA HIS A 69 -8.00 9.42 -1.85
C HIS A 69 -8.66 9.59 -0.47
N THR A 70 -8.57 8.58 0.40
CA THR A 70 -9.09 8.65 1.77
C THR A 70 -8.14 9.33 2.75
N ASN A 71 -6.98 9.75 2.31
CA ASN A 71 -5.92 10.35 3.12
C ASN A 71 -5.51 9.51 4.34
N GLN A 72 -5.62 8.19 4.23
CA GLN A 72 -5.24 7.29 5.32
C GLN A 72 -3.72 7.17 5.43
N VAL A 73 -3.23 7.28 6.66
CA VAL A 73 -1.81 7.06 6.99
C VAL A 73 -1.71 5.74 7.74
N VAL A 74 -1.78 4.63 7.00
CA VAL A 74 -1.75 3.26 7.54
C VAL A 74 -0.85 2.38 6.70
N VAL A 75 0.13 1.75 7.34
CA VAL A 75 1.00 0.73 6.74
C VAL A 75 0.46 -0.64 7.11
N HIS A 76 0.01 -1.40 6.11
CA HIS A 76 -0.46 -2.76 6.31
C HIS A 76 0.70 -3.76 6.24
N LEU A 77 0.68 -4.70 7.17
CA LEU A 77 1.65 -5.77 7.31
C LEU A 77 0.94 -7.13 7.33
N THR A 78 1.54 -8.14 6.74
CA THR A 78 1.05 -9.53 6.76
C THR A 78 2.20 -10.46 7.13
N LEU A 79 1.94 -11.48 7.94
CA LEU A 79 2.94 -12.50 8.24
C LEU A 79 2.96 -13.57 7.13
N PRO A 80 4.14 -14.16 6.83
CA PRO A 80 4.25 -15.22 5.83
C PRO A 80 3.42 -16.45 6.19
N GLY A 81 3.01 -17.19 5.18
CA GLY A 81 2.25 -18.43 5.35
C GLY A 81 0.84 -18.17 5.88
N ARG A 82 0.49 -18.88 6.95
CA ARG A 82 -0.81 -18.79 7.64
C ARG A 82 -0.66 -18.30 9.08
N GLN A 83 0.40 -17.55 9.37
CA GLN A 83 0.67 -17.09 10.72
C GLN A 83 -0.37 -16.06 11.17
N GLN A 84 -0.78 -16.20 12.42
CA GLN A 84 -1.68 -15.23 13.06
C GLN A 84 -0.91 -13.94 13.38
N PRO A 85 -1.51 -12.78 13.15
CA PRO A 85 -0.90 -11.52 13.55
C PRO A 85 -0.79 -11.43 15.07
N PRO A 86 0.21 -10.68 15.58
CA PRO A 86 0.28 -10.40 17.01
C PRO A 86 -0.96 -9.64 17.47
N PRO A 87 -1.36 -9.78 18.76
CA PRO A 87 -2.46 -9.01 19.31
C PRO A 87 -2.15 -7.50 19.23
N ARG A 88 -3.21 -6.68 19.09
CA ARG A 88 -3.07 -5.22 18.91
C ARG A 88 -2.24 -4.52 19.99
N SER A 89 -2.26 -5.05 21.20
CA SER A 89 -1.46 -4.53 22.33
C SER A 89 0.06 -4.64 22.12
N GLN A 90 0.49 -5.48 21.16
CA GLN A 90 1.91 -5.66 20.82
C GLN A 90 2.32 -4.87 19.56
N TRP A 91 1.39 -4.14 18.93
CA TRP A 91 1.74 -3.32 17.78
C TRP A 91 2.54 -2.10 18.25
N GLU A 92 3.60 -1.78 17.52
CA GLU A 92 4.52 -0.71 17.89
C GLU A 92 3.86 0.68 17.92
N ASN A 93 2.90 0.89 17.00
CA ASN A 93 2.08 2.09 16.94
C ASN A 93 0.73 1.84 16.24
N SER A 94 -0.14 2.85 16.21
CA SER A 94 -1.47 2.77 15.58
C SER A 94 -1.43 2.77 14.04
N ILE A 95 -0.30 3.12 13.45
CA ILE A 95 -0.13 3.26 11.99
C ILE A 95 0.25 1.91 11.36
N LEU A 96 1.05 1.08 12.04
CA LEU A 96 1.38 -0.26 11.60
C LEU A 96 0.23 -1.21 11.93
N ARG A 97 -0.45 -1.73 10.93
CA ARG A 97 -1.60 -2.63 11.09
C ARG A 97 -1.32 -4.00 10.52
N TYR A 98 -1.27 -4.99 11.37
CA TYR A 98 -1.17 -6.38 10.96
C TYR A 98 -2.51 -6.90 10.46
N ARG A 99 -2.47 -7.60 9.33
CA ARG A 99 -3.62 -8.30 8.74
C ARG A 99 -3.35 -9.80 8.68
N TYR A 100 -4.39 -10.58 8.95
CA TYR A 100 -4.36 -11.99 8.63
C TYR A 100 -4.69 -12.19 7.14
N ALA A 101 -3.78 -12.81 6.42
CA ALA A 101 -4.01 -13.29 5.07
C ALA A 101 -3.05 -14.45 4.79
N VAL A 102 -3.47 -15.40 3.96
CA VAL A 102 -2.57 -16.44 3.46
C VAL A 102 -1.58 -15.79 2.50
N LEU A 103 -0.29 -15.89 2.80
CA LEU A 103 0.79 -15.30 2.02
C LEU A 103 1.83 -16.38 1.72
N LEU A 104 1.87 -16.84 0.48
CA LEU A 104 2.83 -17.84 0.01
C LEU A 104 4.18 -17.18 -0.26
N ASP A 105 5.25 -17.97 -0.30
CA ASP A 105 6.58 -17.45 -0.68
C ASP A 105 6.59 -16.85 -2.09
N THR A 106 5.78 -17.37 -3.00
CA THR A 106 5.58 -16.83 -4.35
C THR A 106 4.84 -15.49 -4.38
N ASP A 107 4.20 -15.09 -3.29
CA ASP A 107 3.54 -13.79 -3.13
C ASP A 107 4.50 -12.71 -2.61
N ILE A 108 5.76 -13.07 -2.30
CA ILE A 108 6.73 -12.20 -1.63
C ILE A 108 7.92 -11.95 -2.56
N CYS A 109 8.35 -10.70 -2.62
CA CYS A 109 9.62 -10.29 -3.24
C CYS A 109 10.46 -9.47 -2.25
N ILE A 110 11.69 -9.19 -2.62
CA ILE A 110 12.61 -8.36 -1.84
C ILE A 110 12.86 -7.06 -2.60
N ILE A 111 12.53 -5.94 -1.98
CA ILE A 111 12.79 -4.59 -2.51
C ILE A 111 13.62 -3.82 -1.48
N GLY A 112 14.81 -3.37 -1.85
CA GLY A 112 15.70 -2.66 -0.93
C GLY A 112 16.03 -3.43 0.35
N GLY A 113 16.08 -4.77 0.29
CA GLY A 113 16.30 -5.63 1.46
C GLY A 113 15.05 -5.90 2.31
N ASN A 114 13.89 -5.38 1.93
CA ASN A 114 12.62 -5.53 2.66
C ASN A 114 11.72 -6.58 2.01
N ARG A 115 10.96 -7.29 2.83
CA ARG A 115 9.94 -8.24 2.36
C ARG A 115 8.68 -7.47 1.98
N VAL A 116 8.30 -7.55 0.72
CA VAL A 116 7.16 -6.82 0.14
C VAL A 116 6.31 -7.81 -0.65
N THR A 117 5.01 -7.60 -0.73
CA THR A 117 4.16 -8.40 -1.64
C THR A 117 4.57 -8.14 -3.10
N THR A 118 4.55 -9.18 -3.95
CA THR A 118 4.78 -9.02 -5.40
C THR A 118 3.77 -8.03 -5.99
N LEU A 119 4.09 -7.45 -7.15
CA LEU A 119 3.26 -6.40 -7.74
C LEU A 119 1.80 -6.84 -7.94
N ALA A 120 1.59 -8.03 -8.51
CA ALA A 120 0.23 -8.56 -8.72
C ALA A 120 -0.49 -8.87 -7.40
N ARG A 121 0.21 -9.35 -6.36
CA ARG A 121 -0.34 -9.51 -5.02
C ARG A 121 -0.67 -8.16 -4.40
N THR A 122 0.18 -7.17 -4.53
CA THR A 122 -0.04 -5.79 -4.05
C THR A 122 -1.31 -5.20 -4.65
N PHE A 123 -1.52 -5.37 -5.95
CA PHE A 123 -2.75 -4.96 -6.63
C PHE A 123 -4.00 -5.57 -5.98
N THR A 124 -4.02 -6.89 -5.80
CA THR A 124 -5.19 -7.56 -5.20
C THR A 124 -5.40 -7.18 -3.74
N ASP A 125 -4.33 -6.95 -3.00
CA ASP A 125 -4.40 -6.45 -1.63
C ASP A 125 -4.98 -5.02 -1.59
N ILE A 126 -4.58 -4.12 -2.49
CA ILE A 126 -5.13 -2.75 -2.59
C ILE A 126 -6.62 -2.81 -2.92
N CYS A 127 -7.03 -3.58 -3.93
CA CYS A 127 -8.45 -3.76 -4.25
C CYS A 127 -9.27 -4.22 -3.04
N THR A 128 -8.69 -5.08 -2.23
CA THR A 128 -9.35 -5.70 -1.08
C THR A 128 -9.41 -4.77 0.13
N ILE A 129 -8.32 -4.04 0.40
CA ILE A 129 -8.13 -3.20 1.58
C ILE A 129 -8.70 -1.81 1.39
N ASN A 130 -8.40 -1.21 0.23
CA ASN A 130 -8.64 0.20 -0.05
C ASN A 130 -9.80 0.43 -1.02
N GLY A 131 -10.28 -0.63 -1.68
CA GLY A 131 -11.43 -0.55 -2.58
C GLY A 131 -11.09 -0.47 -4.06
N GLU A 132 -12.14 -0.39 -4.89
CA GLU A 132 -12.02 -0.47 -6.36
C GLU A 132 -11.27 0.72 -6.94
N LEU A 133 -11.53 1.93 -6.45
CA LEU A 133 -10.90 3.15 -6.94
C LEU A 133 -9.38 3.15 -6.73
N GLU A 134 -8.92 2.80 -5.54
CA GLU A 134 -7.48 2.70 -5.26
C GLU A 134 -6.82 1.59 -6.09
N GLY A 135 -7.50 0.45 -6.23
CA GLY A 135 -7.03 -0.64 -7.09
C GLY A 135 -6.92 -0.22 -8.54
N LEU A 136 -7.91 0.53 -9.05
CA LEU A 136 -7.94 1.04 -10.42
C LEU A 136 -6.79 2.03 -10.66
N ALA A 137 -6.62 3.00 -9.75
CA ALA A 137 -5.55 3.99 -9.86
C ALA A 137 -4.17 3.33 -9.82
N PHE A 138 -3.97 2.36 -8.92
CA PHE A 138 -2.73 1.60 -8.85
C PHE A 138 -2.45 0.81 -10.13
N LEU A 139 -3.46 0.11 -10.65
CA LEU A 139 -3.31 -0.71 -11.85
C LEU A 139 -3.00 0.13 -13.09
N GLU A 140 -3.74 1.21 -13.32
CA GLU A 140 -3.52 2.10 -14.47
C GLU A 140 -2.14 2.77 -14.40
N ALA A 141 -1.68 3.17 -13.22
CA ALA A 141 -0.32 3.66 -13.02
C ALA A 141 0.74 2.57 -13.34
N ALA A 142 0.51 1.33 -12.93
CA ALA A 142 1.40 0.22 -13.25
C ALA A 142 1.44 -0.06 -14.78
N LEU A 143 0.27 -0.01 -15.44
CA LEU A 143 0.18 -0.16 -16.91
C LEU A 143 0.92 0.97 -17.64
N HIS A 144 0.82 2.21 -17.15
CA HIS A 144 1.55 3.36 -17.69
C HIS A 144 3.07 3.17 -17.55
N MET A 145 3.53 2.51 -16.48
CA MET A 145 4.95 2.18 -16.25
C MET A 145 5.44 0.96 -17.06
N GLY A 146 4.59 0.38 -17.92
CA GLY A 146 4.99 -0.70 -18.84
C GLY A 146 4.64 -2.11 -18.37
N HIS A 147 3.95 -2.27 -17.24
CA HIS A 147 3.39 -3.57 -16.84
C HIS A 147 2.21 -3.96 -17.73
N SER A 148 1.90 -5.24 -17.81
CA SER A 148 0.83 -5.75 -18.65
C SER A 148 -0.36 -6.24 -17.84
N LYS A 149 -1.58 -6.12 -18.38
CA LYS A 149 -2.77 -6.72 -17.75
C LYS A 149 -2.63 -8.24 -17.59
N GLN A 150 -1.91 -8.90 -18.49
CA GLN A 150 -1.68 -10.35 -18.44
C GLN A 150 -0.96 -10.80 -17.17
N GLU A 151 -0.03 -10.00 -16.65
CA GLU A 151 0.67 -10.29 -15.38
C GLU A 151 -0.31 -10.37 -14.21
N PHE A 152 -1.24 -9.43 -14.14
CA PHE A 152 -2.26 -9.36 -13.09
C PHE A 152 -3.33 -10.44 -13.28
N GLN A 153 -3.78 -10.67 -14.52
CA GLN A 153 -4.74 -11.72 -14.84
C GLN A 153 -4.20 -13.10 -14.46
N ALA A 154 -2.96 -13.42 -14.84
CA ALA A 154 -2.33 -14.69 -14.50
C ALA A 154 -2.23 -14.92 -12.98
N TYR A 155 -2.11 -13.86 -12.18
CA TYR A 155 -2.15 -13.97 -10.72
C TYR A 155 -3.57 -14.25 -10.22
N ILE A 156 -4.57 -13.54 -10.73
CA ILE A 156 -5.97 -13.72 -10.36
C ILE A 156 -6.42 -15.16 -10.69
N ASP A 157 -6.15 -15.65 -11.90
CA ASP A 157 -6.53 -16.98 -12.36
C ASP A 157 -5.97 -18.10 -11.48
N ARG A 158 -4.72 -17.96 -11.03
CA ARG A 158 -4.10 -18.93 -10.12
C ARG A 158 -4.65 -18.88 -8.68
N ASN A 159 -5.36 -17.82 -8.32
CA ASN A 159 -5.83 -17.56 -6.98
C ASN A 159 -7.33 -17.24 -6.90
N ASP A 160 -8.12 -17.63 -7.90
CA ASP A 160 -9.54 -17.31 -8.06
C ASP A 160 -10.40 -17.65 -6.83
N HIS A 161 -10.04 -18.71 -6.13
CA HIS A 161 -10.68 -19.20 -4.90
C HIS A 161 -10.40 -18.31 -3.67
N ARG A 162 -9.48 -17.35 -3.75
CA ARG A 162 -9.14 -16.47 -2.61
C ARG A 162 -10.10 -15.29 -2.52
N TRP A 163 -10.37 -14.89 -1.30
CA TRP A 163 -11.19 -13.71 -1.03
C TRP A 163 -10.59 -12.45 -1.66
N GLY A 164 -11.44 -11.65 -2.31
CA GLY A 164 -11.07 -10.41 -2.98
C GLY A 164 -10.72 -10.54 -4.46
N MET A 165 -10.52 -11.77 -5.00
CA MET A 165 -10.15 -11.95 -6.41
C MET A 165 -11.24 -11.48 -7.38
N ALA A 166 -12.52 -11.70 -7.06
CA ALA A 166 -13.63 -11.20 -7.90
C ALA A 166 -13.62 -9.66 -8.00
N ARG A 167 -13.26 -8.96 -6.92
CA ARG A 167 -13.12 -7.50 -6.95
C ARG A 167 -11.92 -7.08 -7.79
N ALA A 168 -10.78 -7.75 -7.64
CA ALA A 168 -9.59 -7.48 -8.44
C ALA A 168 -9.85 -7.74 -9.93
N GLN A 169 -10.59 -8.80 -10.26
CA GLN A 169 -11.01 -9.09 -11.64
C GLN A 169 -11.86 -7.96 -12.23
N LYS A 170 -12.87 -7.50 -11.50
CA LYS A 170 -13.70 -6.37 -11.91
C LYS A 170 -12.87 -5.10 -12.18
N VAL A 171 -11.91 -4.80 -11.32
CA VAL A 171 -11.01 -3.65 -11.49
C VAL A 171 -10.12 -3.83 -12.71
N LEU A 172 -9.58 -5.03 -12.92
CA LEU A 172 -8.73 -5.34 -14.08
C LEU A 172 -9.47 -5.14 -15.42
N GLU A 173 -10.76 -5.52 -15.48
CA GLU A 173 -11.61 -5.33 -16.65
C GLU A 173 -11.85 -3.84 -16.96
N GLN A 174 -12.02 -3.02 -15.94
CA GLN A 174 -12.28 -1.58 -16.05
C GLN A 174 -11.03 -0.74 -16.37
N ALA A 175 -9.84 -1.26 -16.08
CA ALA A 175 -8.60 -0.51 -16.25
C ALA A 175 -8.31 -0.20 -17.72
N LEU A 176 -7.79 0.97 -17.98
CA LEU A 176 -7.43 1.44 -19.31
C LEU A 176 -5.90 1.62 -19.43
N TYR A 177 -5.39 1.45 -20.64
CA TYR A 177 -4.05 1.89 -21.01
C TYR A 177 -4.07 3.38 -21.36
N GLY A 178 -2.92 4.03 -21.23
CA GLY A 178 -2.74 5.42 -21.65
C GLY A 178 -3.21 6.47 -20.63
N ILE A 179 -3.58 6.06 -19.43
CA ILE A 179 -3.83 6.97 -18.31
C ILE A 179 -2.49 7.42 -17.75
N GLU A 180 -2.24 8.72 -17.72
CA GLU A 180 -0.93 9.28 -17.36
C GLU A 180 -0.80 9.59 -15.87
N SER A 181 -1.92 9.72 -15.15
CA SER A 181 -1.89 10.04 -13.72
C SER A 181 -3.03 9.37 -12.93
N VAL A 182 -2.78 9.12 -11.64
CA VAL A 182 -3.80 8.61 -10.70
C VAL A 182 -4.99 9.57 -10.54
N TYR A 183 -4.79 10.86 -10.79
CA TYR A 183 -5.86 11.86 -10.72
C TYR A 183 -6.79 11.82 -11.94
N GLU A 184 -6.30 11.45 -13.11
CA GLU A 184 -7.15 11.16 -14.28
C GLU A 184 -8.05 9.96 -14.03
N THR A 185 -7.50 8.89 -13.49
CA THR A 185 -8.28 7.73 -13.02
C THR A 185 -9.37 8.17 -12.04
N TYR A 186 -9.01 8.98 -11.06
CA TYR A 186 -9.94 9.48 -10.05
C TYR A 186 -11.08 10.28 -10.68
N ALA A 187 -10.74 11.26 -11.55
CA ALA A 187 -11.73 12.08 -12.23
C ALA A 187 -12.68 11.24 -13.10
N ARG A 188 -12.14 10.31 -13.89
CA ARG A 188 -12.92 9.37 -14.71
C ARG A 188 -13.84 8.51 -13.85
N TYR A 189 -13.34 7.96 -12.76
CA TYR A 189 -14.13 7.11 -11.85
C TYR A 189 -15.32 7.90 -11.27
N ILE A 190 -15.11 9.12 -10.81
CA ILE A 190 -16.19 9.99 -10.29
C ILE A 190 -17.24 10.25 -11.37
N ILE A 191 -16.81 10.64 -12.59
CA ILE A 191 -17.72 10.92 -13.69
C ILE A 191 -18.56 9.68 -14.04
N THR A 192 -17.95 8.52 -14.14
CA THR A 192 -18.66 7.30 -14.55
C THR A 192 -19.56 6.70 -13.47
N THR A 193 -19.27 6.97 -12.18
CA THR A 193 -20.06 6.41 -11.07
C THR A 193 -21.09 7.37 -10.50
N MET A 194 -20.85 8.68 -10.55
CA MET A 194 -21.74 9.68 -9.96
C MET A 194 -22.60 10.43 -10.98
N LEU A 195 -22.26 10.37 -12.26
CA LEU A 195 -23.04 10.95 -13.35
C LEU A 195 -23.52 9.81 -14.28
N PRO A 196 -24.54 9.01 -13.86
CA PRO A 196 -25.13 8.05 -14.79
C PRO A 196 -25.74 8.78 -15.96
N ALA A 197 -25.53 8.22 -17.17
CA ALA A 197 -26.07 8.76 -18.42
C ALA A 197 -27.60 8.77 -18.44
#